data_9bafa1dded30cb7d404b455dda3324dd
#
_entry.id   9bafa1dded30cb7d404b455dda3324dd
#
_cell.length_a   1.000
_cell.length_b   1.000
_cell.length_c   1.000
_cell.angle_alpha   90.00
_cell.angle_beta   90.00
_cell.angle_gamma   90.00
#
_symmetry.space_group_name_H-M   'P 1'
#
loop_
_entity.id
_entity.type
_entity.pdbx_description
1 polymer ?
#
loop_
_entity_poly.entity_id
_entity_poly.type
_entity_poly.pdbx_seq_one_letter_code
_entity_poly.pdbx_strand_id
1 'polypeptide(L)'
;AAVGGTSPSTAEPASASREDKKQMPWFLETIIVVVCVLAVVGVFQNFVGRQYVIPSGSMEPTLHGCTGCNNDRIFTEKVSYYGDKEPEPGDVVVFKGTKDWDTNWQSPRSDNPVIHRIQDALSYVSLTPPDENTLVKRVVATGGQTVSCQEGDPAVMVDGEPIEQDYVQDPPTYRVDETTGSCLLYTSP
;
A
#
# COMPACT_ATOMS: atom_id res chain seq x y z
N ALA A 1 66.04 54.63 -48.03
CA ALA A 1 65.53 53.97 -46.84
C ALA A 1 64.05 53.73 -47.01
N ALA A 2 63.68 52.50 -47.30
CA ALA A 2 62.31 52.08 -47.43
C ALA A 2 61.93 51.28 -46.15
N VAL A 3 60.90 51.73 -45.48
CA VAL A 3 60.35 51.06 -44.32
C VAL A 3 59.09 50.28 -44.75
N GLY A 4 59.21 48.96 -44.74
CA GLY A 4 58.07 48.06 -44.99
C GLY A 4 57.12 47.95 -43.78
N GLY A 5 55.89 48.37 -44.00
CA GLY A 5 54.83 48.17 -43.03
C GLY A 5 54.17 46.79 -43.23
N THR A 6 54.26 45.91 -42.22
CA THR A 6 53.54 44.66 -42.15
C THR A 6 52.20 44.92 -41.42
N SER A 7 51.07 44.73 -42.14
CA SER A 7 49.73 44.76 -41.58
C SER A 7 49.43 43.51 -40.75
N PRO A 8 48.84 43.60 -39.56
CA PRO A 8 48.41 42.43 -38.86
C PRO A 8 47.10 41.88 -39.44
N SER A 9 47.08 40.59 -39.74
CA SER A 9 45.93 39.82 -40.15
C SER A 9 44.95 39.71 -38.96
N THR A 10 43.79 40.34 -39.13
CA THR A 10 42.68 40.20 -38.19
C THR A 10 42.04 38.80 -38.37
N ALA A 11 42.27 37.90 -37.43
CA ALA A 11 41.55 36.62 -37.35
C ALA A 11 40.13 36.90 -36.98
N GLU A 12 39.25 36.57 -37.87
CA GLU A 12 37.77 36.57 -37.66
C GLU A 12 37.40 35.48 -36.68
N PRO A 13 36.63 35.78 -35.59
CA PRO A 13 36.18 34.72 -34.66
C PRO A 13 35.14 33.86 -35.36
N ALA A 14 35.40 32.53 -35.40
CA ALA A 14 34.45 31.52 -35.85
C ALA A 14 33.13 31.69 -35.14
N SER A 15 32.07 31.99 -35.88
CA SER A 15 30.72 32.05 -35.43
C SER A 15 30.30 30.61 -34.99
N ALA A 16 30.32 30.35 -33.67
CA ALA A 16 29.71 29.17 -33.12
C ALA A 16 28.24 29.20 -33.48
N SER A 17 27.82 28.28 -34.33
CA SER A 17 26.42 28.07 -34.65
C SER A 17 25.67 27.77 -33.34
N ARG A 18 24.90 28.74 -32.85
CA ARG A 18 23.91 28.49 -31.82
C ARG A 18 22.88 27.56 -32.44
N GLU A 19 22.94 26.29 -32.05
CA GLU A 19 21.80 25.37 -32.25
C GLU A 19 20.58 26.03 -31.62
N ASP A 20 19.65 26.46 -32.42
CA ASP A 20 18.31 26.89 -31.99
C ASP A 20 17.64 25.66 -31.38
N LYS A 21 17.84 25.47 -30.08
CA LYS A 21 17.02 24.52 -29.29
C LYS A 21 15.61 25.00 -29.40
N LYS A 22 14.83 24.30 -30.23
CA LYS A 22 13.41 24.50 -30.42
C LYS A 22 12.77 24.46 -29.02
N GLN A 23 12.45 25.62 -28.46
CA GLN A 23 11.89 25.72 -27.12
C GLN A 23 10.55 25.03 -27.14
N MET A 24 10.41 23.98 -26.30
CA MET A 24 9.15 23.30 -26.11
C MET A 24 8.13 24.30 -25.53
N PRO A 25 6.87 24.29 -25.97
CA PRO A 25 5.84 25.16 -25.40
C PRO A 25 5.69 24.83 -23.91
N TRP A 26 5.59 25.85 -23.07
CA TRP A 26 5.56 25.74 -21.61
C TRP A 26 4.53 24.74 -21.05
N PHE A 27 3.38 24.59 -21.73
CA PHE A 27 2.36 23.62 -21.33
C PHE A 27 2.82 22.15 -21.53
N LEU A 28 3.64 21.87 -22.55
CA LEU A 28 4.18 20.55 -22.79
C LEU A 28 5.23 20.19 -21.72
N GLU A 29 6.05 21.12 -21.32
CA GLU A 29 7.00 20.98 -20.22
C GLU A 29 6.27 20.68 -18.92
N THR A 30 5.19 21.42 -18.62
CA THR A 30 4.35 21.17 -17.43
C THR A 30 3.72 19.77 -17.46
N ILE A 31 3.19 19.33 -18.59
CA ILE A 31 2.61 18.00 -18.75
C ILE A 31 3.68 16.91 -18.49
N ILE A 32 4.87 17.06 -19.05
CA ILE A 32 5.95 16.10 -18.83
C ILE A 32 6.31 16.01 -17.34
N VAL A 33 6.46 17.14 -16.66
CA VAL A 33 6.75 17.17 -15.22
C VAL A 33 5.66 16.45 -14.43
N VAL A 34 4.39 16.75 -14.70
CA VAL A 34 3.25 16.09 -14.03
C VAL A 34 3.28 14.57 -14.27
N VAL A 35 3.46 14.14 -15.50
CA VAL A 35 3.56 12.70 -15.85
C VAL A 35 4.72 12.03 -15.12
N CYS A 36 5.90 12.67 -15.07
CA CYS A 36 7.05 12.16 -14.35
C CYS A 36 6.77 12.02 -12.84
N VAL A 37 6.15 13.02 -12.22
CA VAL A 37 5.79 12.97 -10.80
C VAL A 37 4.80 11.82 -10.53
N LEU A 38 3.75 11.70 -11.35
CA LEU A 38 2.78 10.61 -11.21
C LEU A 38 3.42 9.23 -11.41
N ALA A 39 4.35 9.11 -12.34
CA ALA A 39 5.11 7.87 -12.56
C ALA A 39 5.97 7.50 -11.34
N VAL A 40 6.68 8.47 -10.75
CA VAL A 40 7.47 8.24 -9.53
C VAL A 40 6.59 7.83 -8.36
N VAL A 41 5.46 8.51 -8.14
CA VAL A 41 4.48 8.16 -7.10
C VAL A 41 3.94 6.75 -7.33
N GLY A 42 3.57 6.40 -8.57
CA GLY A 42 3.08 5.08 -8.91
C GLY A 42 4.11 3.98 -8.64
N VAL A 43 5.36 4.19 -9.01
CA VAL A 43 6.45 3.25 -8.71
C VAL A 43 6.64 3.10 -7.21
N PHE A 44 6.69 4.21 -6.46
CA PHE A 44 6.84 4.17 -5.01
C PHE A 44 5.74 3.35 -4.34
N GLN A 45 4.48 3.58 -4.70
CA GLN A 45 3.35 2.87 -4.11
C GLN A 45 3.25 1.39 -4.48
N ASN A 46 3.75 1.01 -5.65
CA ASN A 46 3.76 -0.38 -6.05
C ASN A 46 4.90 -1.18 -5.40
N PHE A 47 6.06 -0.56 -5.20
CA PHE A 47 7.26 -1.26 -4.75
C PHE A 47 7.60 -0.99 -3.27
N VAL A 48 7.37 0.21 -2.76
CA VAL A 48 7.80 0.56 -1.41
C VAL A 48 6.66 0.39 -0.41
N GLY A 49 5.51 1.00 -0.64
CA GLY A 49 4.39 0.87 0.28
C GLY A 49 3.17 1.68 -0.12
N ARG A 50 2.04 1.40 0.49
CA ARG A 50 0.75 2.01 0.19
C ARG A 50 0.02 2.45 1.44
N GLN A 51 -0.75 3.50 1.30
CA GLN A 51 -1.61 4.00 2.37
C GLN A 51 -2.99 3.36 2.30
N TYR A 52 -3.51 2.96 3.49
CA TYR A 52 -4.85 2.43 3.66
C TYR A 52 -5.60 3.16 4.77
N VAL A 53 -6.93 3.12 4.70
CA VAL A 53 -7.83 3.61 5.75
C VAL A 53 -8.48 2.40 6.40
N ILE A 54 -8.55 2.38 7.72
CA ILE A 54 -9.14 1.28 8.49
C ILE A 54 -10.65 1.46 8.55
N PRO A 55 -11.47 0.59 7.93
CA PRO A 55 -12.90 0.79 7.86
C PRO A 55 -13.69 0.23 9.05
N SER A 56 -13.06 -0.62 9.88
CA SER A 56 -13.74 -1.38 10.95
C SER A 56 -12.92 -1.47 12.22
N GLY A 57 -13.61 -1.68 13.36
CA GLY A 57 -12.99 -1.82 14.67
C GLY A 57 -12.40 -3.21 14.96
N SER A 58 -12.30 -4.09 13.98
CA SER A 58 -11.81 -5.48 14.19
C SER A 58 -10.37 -5.61 14.68
N MET A 59 -9.62 -4.49 14.66
CA MET A 59 -8.23 -4.40 15.13
C MET A 59 -8.08 -3.53 16.39
N GLU A 60 -9.19 -3.15 17.02
CA GLU A 60 -9.11 -2.42 18.28
C GLU A 60 -8.53 -3.29 19.41
N PRO A 61 -7.80 -2.67 20.34
CA PRO A 61 -7.48 -1.23 20.45
C PRO A 61 -6.30 -0.77 19.59
N THR A 62 -5.66 -1.65 18.83
CA THR A 62 -4.44 -1.32 18.06
C THR A 62 -4.71 -0.33 16.93
N LEU A 63 -5.80 -0.53 16.19
CA LEU A 63 -6.21 0.31 15.08
C LEU A 63 -7.71 0.59 15.19
N HIS A 64 -8.07 1.87 15.07
CA HIS A 64 -9.45 2.32 15.20
C HIS A 64 -10.10 2.56 13.84
N GLY A 65 -11.29 2.01 13.68
CA GLY A 65 -12.11 2.22 12.49
C GLY A 65 -13.58 1.96 12.76
N CYS A 66 -14.45 2.85 12.29
CA CYS A 66 -15.90 2.65 12.36
C CYS A 66 -16.62 3.40 11.25
N THR A 67 -17.88 3.06 11.02
CA THR A 67 -18.71 3.80 10.07
C THR A 67 -19.06 5.19 10.62
N GLY A 68 -18.60 6.23 9.94
CA GLY A 68 -18.90 7.64 10.30
C GLY A 68 -18.01 8.26 11.36
N CYS A 69 -16.93 7.60 11.78
CA CYS A 69 -15.91 8.18 12.65
C CYS A 69 -14.64 8.58 11.88
N ASN A 70 -13.68 9.18 12.59
CA ASN A 70 -12.34 9.41 12.08
C ASN A 70 -11.57 8.09 12.12
N ASN A 71 -11.48 7.45 10.97
CA ASN A 71 -10.77 6.18 10.81
C ASN A 71 -9.27 6.39 10.76
N ASP A 72 -8.52 5.47 11.37
CA ASP A 72 -7.07 5.47 11.31
C ASP A 72 -6.57 5.28 9.89
N ARG A 73 -5.47 5.95 9.59
CA ARG A 73 -4.74 5.78 8.33
C ARG A 73 -3.42 5.12 8.61
N ILE A 74 -3.18 4.02 7.95
CA ILE A 74 -1.93 3.27 8.06
C ILE A 74 -1.13 3.37 6.77
N PHE A 75 0.17 3.32 6.92
CA PHE A 75 1.08 3.14 5.79
C PHE A 75 1.69 1.74 5.90
N THR A 76 1.41 0.91 4.91
CA THR A 76 1.97 -0.45 4.84
C THR A 76 3.18 -0.44 3.93
N GLU A 77 4.28 -0.93 4.42
CA GLU A 77 5.49 -1.12 3.63
C GLU A 77 5.52 -2.56 3.08
N LYS A 78 6.18 -2.73 1.95
CA LYS A 78 6.32 -4.02 1.27
C LYS A 78 7.75 -4.54 1.30
N VAL A 79 8.69 -3.67 1.67
CA VAL A 79 10.12 -3.94 1.54
C VAL A 79 10.57 -5.05 2.48
N SER A 80 9.96 -5.15 3.68
CA SER A 80 10.26 -6.18 4.67
C SER A 80 9.98 -7.59 4.18
N TYR A 81 9.03 -7.73 3.23
CA TYR A 81 8.62 -9.03 2.68
C TYR A 81 9.19 -9.30 1.28
N TYR A 82 10.21 -8.56 0.85
CA TYR A 82 10.90 -8.88 -0.40
C TYR A 82 11.81 -10.10 -0.23
N GLY A 83 11.74 -10.99 -1.21
CA GLY A 83 12.45 -12.27 -1.20
C GLY A 83 11.66 -13.37 -0.48
N ASP A 84 12.34 -14.21 0.26
CA ASP A 84 11.74 -15.38 0.94
C ASP A 84 11.35 -15.10 2.40
N LYS A 85 11.11 -13.82 2.75
CA LYS A 85 10.69 -13.45 4.10
C LYS A 85 9.19 -13.63 4.26
N GLU A 86 8.81 -14.40 5.26
CA GLU A 86 7.42 -14.62 5.67
C GLU A 86 7.05 -13.73 6.85
N PRO A 87 5.76 -13.39 7.02
CA PRO A 87 5.28 -12.70 8.21
C PRO A 87 5.55 -13.50 9.48
N GLU A 88 5.88 -12.83 10.57
CA GLU A 88 6.08 -13.44 11.88
C GLU A 88 4.82 -13.33 12.75
N PRO A 89 4.61 -14.25 13.73
CA PRO A 89 3.53 -14.10 14.71
C PRO A 89 3.63 -12.76 15.43
N GLY A 90 2.49 -12.04 15.51
CA GLY A 90 2.43 -10.69 16.06
C GLY A 90 2.40 -9.58 15.02
N ASP A 91 2.89 -9.81 13.80
CA ASP A 91 2.87 -8.83 12.73
C ASP A 91 1.43 -8.42 12.34
N VAL A 92 1.25 -7.14 12.06
CA VAL A 92 0.00 -6.63 11.47
C VAL A 92 0.16 -6.56 9.96
N VAL A 93 -0.57 -7.42 9.28
CA VAL A 93 -0.48 -7.56 7.82
C VAL A 93 -1.73 -7.04 7.13
N VAL A 94 -1.52 -6.47 5.95
CA VAL A 94 -2.58 -6.06 5.04
C VAL A 94 -2.56 -7.00 3.85
N PHE A 95 -3.68 -7.66 3.60
CA PHE A 95 -3.78 -8.64 2.53
C PHE A 95 -5.12 -8.54 1.80
N LYS A 96 -5.16 -9.13 0.63
CA LYS A 96 -6.36 -9.18 -0.19
C LYS A 96 -7.22 -10.35 0.23
N GLY A 97 -8.46 -10.07 0.64
CA GLY A 97 -9.47 -11.09 0.92
C GLY A 97 -9.84 -11.87 -0.33
N THR A 98 -10.11 -13.16 -0.16
CA THR A 98 -10.68 -14.00 -1.22
C THR A 98 -12.18 -13.75 -1.33
N LYS A 99 -12.76 -14.07 -2.49
CA LYS A 99 -14.22 -13.92 -2.72
C LYS A 99 -15.07 -14.76 -1.76
N ASP A 100 -14.52 -15.85 -1.27
CA ASP A 100 -15.20 -16.76 -0.35
C ASP A 100 -15.23 -16.21 1.09
N TRP A 101 -14.36 -15.26 1.40
CA TRP A 101 -14.26 -14.69 2.74
C TRP A 101 -15.20 -13.52 3.00
N ASP A 102 -15.55 -12.79 1.93
CA ASP A 102 -16.53 -11.70 1.99
C ASP A 102 -17.37 -11.71 0.72
N THR A 103 -18.50 -12.38 0.80
CA THR A 103 -19.45 -12.49 -0.32
C THR A 103 -20.24 -11.20 -0.56
N ASN A 104 -20.23 -10.29 0.42
CA ASN A 104 -20.99 -9.03 0.36
C ASN A 104 -20.16 -7.84 -0.11
N TRP A 105 -18.85 -8.03 -0.31
CA TRP A 105 -18.01 -6.94 -0.79
C TRP A 105 -18.44 -6.47 -2.19
N GLN A 106 -18.62 -5.19 -2.32
CA GLN A 106 -18.98 -4.55 -3.59
C GLN A 106 -17.83 -3.62 -4.02
N SER A 107 -17.50 -3.67 -5.29
CA SER A 107 -16.53 -2.77 -5.88
C SER A 107 -16.98 -1.31 -5.73
N PRO A 108 -16.12 -0.40 -5.26
CA PRO A 108 -16.39 1.04 -5.24
C PRO A 108 -16.32 1.68 -6.63
N ARG A 109 -16.12 0.88 -7.67
CA ARG A 109 -16.00 1.35 -9.06
C ARG A 109 -17.35 1.66 -9.67
N SER A 110 -17.31 2.55 -10.67
CA SER A 110 -18.48 2.83 -11.49
C SER A 110 -18.78 1.65 -12.42
N ASP A 111 -20.06 1.38 -12.65
CA ASP A 111 -20.51 0.36 -13.62
C ASP A 111 -20.20 0.74 -15.09
N ASN A 112 -19.87 2.00 -15.34
CA ASN A 112 -19.48 2.45 -16.66
C ASN A 112 -18.03 2.00 -16.97
N PRO A 113 -17.80 1.20 -18.03
CA PRO A 113 -16.51 0.59 -18.30
C PRO A 113 -15.39 1.61 -18.59
N VAL A 114 -15.72 2.79 -19.11
CA VAL A 114 -14.75 3.85 -19.38
C VAL A 114 -14.32 4.52 -18.08
N ILE A 115 -15.29 4.85 -17.23
CA ILE A 115 -15.02 5.47 -15.90
C ILE A 115 -14.25 4.49 -15.01
N HIS A 116 -14.63 3.21 -15.03
CA HIS A 116 -13.94 2.15 -14.31
C HIS A 116 -12.44 2.12 -14.65
N ARG A 117 -12.10 2.08 -15.95
CA ARG A 117 -10.68 2.08 -16.39
C ARG A 117 -9.93 3.35 -15.98
N ILE A 118 -10.60 4.50 -16.01
CA ILE A 118 -9.99 5.75 -15.53
C ILE A 118 -9.74 5.69 -14.03
N GLN A 119 -10.70 5.19 -13.25
CA GLN A 119 -10.56 5.00 -11.81
C GLN A 119 -9.44 4.01 -11.48
N ASP A 120 -9.29 2.93 -12.25
CA ASP A 120 -8.19 1.98 -12.09
C ASP A 120 -6.84 2.64 -12.35
N ALA A 121 -6.70 3.38 -13.44
CA ALA A 121 -5.49 4.13 -13.73
C ALA A 121 -5.15 5.13 -12.61
N LEU A 122 -6.15 5.83 -12.08
CA LEU A 122 -5.97 6.79 -10.97
C LEU A 122 -5.63 6.10 -9.65
N SER A 123 -6.04 4.84 -9.45
CA SER A 123 -5.70 4.08 -8.24
C SER A 123 -4.22 3.72 -8.14
N TYR A 124 -3.52 3.61 -9.27
CA TYR A 124 -2.05 3.40 -9.26
C TYR A 124 -1.28 4.57 -8.67
N VAL A 125 -1.85 5.77 -8.72
CA VAL A 125 -1.27 6.98 -8.15
C VAL A 125 -2.00 7.46 -6.89
N SER A 126 -2.82 6.60 -6.28
CA SER A 126 -3.65 6.85 -5.07
C SER A 126 -4.59 8.04 -5.14
N LEU A 127 -5.01 8.43 -6.32
CA LEU A 127 -6.08 9.42 -6.50
C LEU A 127 -7.48 8.84 -6.29
N THR A 128 -7.61 7.50 -6.38
CA THR A 128 -8.82 6.76 -6.05
C THR A 128 -8.48 5.56 -5.17
N PRO A 129 -9.41 5.07 -4.30
CA PRO A 129 -9.20 3.86 -3.53
C PRO A 129 -8.92 2.66 -4.45
N PRO A 130 -8.15 1.65 -4.02
CA PRO A 130 -7.96 0.42 -4.77
C PRO A 130 -9.29 -0.35 -4.88
N ASP A 131 -9.48 -1.05 -6.02
CA ASP A 131 -10.63 -1.93 -6.24
C ASP A 131 -10.33 -3.34 -5.71
N GLU A 132 -10.11 -3.42 -4.42
CA GLU A 132 -9.71 -4.64 -3.75
C GLU A 132 -10.35 -4.73 -2.37
N ASN A 133 -10.86 -5.92 -2.04
CA ASN A 133 -11.26 -6.23 -0.67
C ASN A 133 -9.99 -6.41 0.18
N THR A 134 -9.60 -5.36 0.87
CA THR A 134 -8.38 -5.33 1.65
C THR A 134 -8.70 -5.50 3.13
N LEU A 135 -8.09 -6.52 3.74
CA LEU A 135 -8.25 -6.84 5.14
C LEU A 135 -6.96 -6.56 5.90
N VAL A 136 -7.12 -6.10 7.14
CA VAL A 136 -6.02 -5.88 8.07
C VAL A 136 -6.20 -6.82 9.24
N LYS A 137 -5.22 -7.67 9.51
CA LYS A 137 -5.25 -8.65 10.60
C LYS A 137 -3.87 -8.82 11.20
N ARG A 138 -3.84 -9.31 12.44
CA ARG A 138 -2.60 -9.72 13.09
C ARG A 138 -2.33 -11.19 12.81
N VAL A 139 -1.08 -11.51 12.53
CA VAL A 139 -0.63 -12.90 12.34
C VAL A 139 -0.59 -13.58 13.71
N VAL A 140 -1.31 -14.68 13.82
CA VAL A 140 -1.35 -15.51 15.05
C VAL A 140 -0.37 -16.66 14.95
N ALA A 141 -0.30 -17.27 13.79
CA ALA A 141 0.59 -18.40 13.52
C ALA A 141 1.01 -18.40 12.05
N THR A 142 2.09 -19.10 11.77
CA THR A 142 2.68 -19.25 10.42
C THR A 142 2.60 -20.69 9.93
N GLY A 143 3.07 -20.94 8.71
CA GLY A 143 3.05 -22.26 8.10
C GLY A 143 3.75 -23.33 8.97
N GLY A 144 3.12 -24.48 9.15
CA GLY A 144 3.62 -25.61 9.96
C GLY A 144 3.19 -25.58 11.42
N GLN A 145 2.63 -24.50 11.92
CA GLN A 145 2.10 -24.41 13.29
C GLN A 145 0.63 -24.84 13.37
N THR A 146 0.26 -25.37 14.53
CA THR A 146 -1.13 -25.77 14.82
C THR A 146 -1.80 -24.76 15.75
N VAL A 147 -2.90 -24.18 15.30
CA VAL A 147 -3.70 -23.25 16.13
C VAL A 147 -4.90 -24.01 16.68
N SER A 148 -5.12 -23.92 17.99
CA SER A 148 -6.30 -24.45 18.64
C SER A 148 -6.86 -23.47 19.66
N CYS A 149 -8.16 -23.60 19.94
CA CYS A 149 -8.82 -22.88 21.00
C CYS A 149 -10.02 -23.71 21.45
N GLN A 150 -10.10 -24.03 22.72
CA GLN A 150 -11.16 -24.81 23.32
C GLN A 150 -11.76 -24.08 24.53
N GLU A 151 -12.92 -24.54 24.96
CA GLU A 151 -13.54 -24.00 26.17
C GLU A 151 -12.62 -24.24 27.38
N GLY A 152 -12.31 -23.15 28.09
CA GLY A 152 -11.42 -23.20 29.25
C GLY A 152 -9.95 -22.90 28.97
N ASP A 153 -9.57 -22.76 27.70
CA ASP A 153 -8.21 -22.30 27.34
C ASP A 153 -8.02 -20.84 27.79
N PRO A 154 -6.84 -20.52 28.34
CA PRO A 154 -6.55 -19.14 28.79
C PRO A 154 -6.42 -18.15 27.63
N ALA A 155 -6.07 -18.63 26.46
CA ALA A 155 -5.88 -17.85 25.23
C ALA A 155 -5.97 -18.78 24.01
N VAL A 156 -5.77 -18.23 22.80
CA VAL A 156 -5.53 -19.05 21.62
C VAL A 156 -4.21 -19.80 21.81
N MET A 157 -4.23 -21.08 21.55
CA MET A 157 -3.07 -21.96 21.69
C MET A 157 -2.39 -22.13 20.34
N VAL A 158 -1.09 -21.99 20.32
CA VAL A 158 -0.25 -22.26 19.13
C VAL A 158 0.76 -23.34 19.53
N ASP A 159 0.73 -24.45 18.85
CA ASP A 159 1.55 -25.67 19.15
C ASP A 159 1.43 -26.15 20.61
N GLY A 160 0.25 -25.90 21.21
CA GLY A 160 -0.06 -26.30 22.59
C GLY A 160 0.38 -25.32 23.67
N GLU A 161 0.92 -24.15 23.30
CA GLU A 161 1.27 -23.08 24.22
C GLU A 161 0.34 -21.86 24.03
N PRO A 162 -0.09 -21.18 25.11
CA PRO A 162 -0.89 -19.98 24.99
C PRO A 162 -0.07 -18.83 24.45
N ILE A 163 -0.61 -18.13 23.45
CA ILE A 163 0.05 -16.92 22.92
C ILE A 163 -0.15 -15.72 23.84
N GLU A 164 0.85 -14.87 23.96
CA GLU A 164 0.70 -13.56 24.58
C GLU A 164 -0.20 -12.67 23.72
N GLN A 165 -1.22 -12.07 24.34
CA GLN A 165 -2.24 -11.27 23.67
C GLN A 165 -2.42 -9.90 24.37
N ASP A 166 -1.32 -9.21 24.65
CA ASP A 166 -1.34 -7.88 25.30
C ASP A 166 -2.16 -6.83 24.54
N TYR A 167 -2.43 -7.12 23.28
CA TYR A 167 -3.23 -6.29 22.38
C TYR A 167 -4.72 -6.64 22.38
N VAL A 168 -5.15 -7.69 23.08
CA VAL A 168 -6.56 -8.07 23.19
C VAL A 168 -7.12 -7.47 24.46
N GLN A 169 -8.32 -6.88 24.38
CA GLN A 169 -9.01 -6.37 25.57
C GLN A 169 -9.37 -7.51 26.50
N ASP A 170 -9.09 -7.34 27.78
CA ASP A 170 -9.35 -8.33 28.82
C ASP A 170 -10.78 -8.18 29.41
N PRO A 171 -11.49 -9.26 29.66
CA PRO A 171 -11.20 -10.63 29.22
C PRO A 171 -11.63 -10.86 27.76
N PRO A 172 -10.83 -11.56 26.96
CA PRO A 172 -11.23 -11.93 25.62
C PRO A 172 -12.42 -12.90 25.71
N THR A 173 -13.58 -12.46 25.22
CA THR A 173 -14.76 -13.33 25.16
C THR A 173 -14.75 -14.08 23.84
N TYR A 174 -14.25 -15.29 23.87
CA TYR A 174 -14.37 -16.20 22.73
C TYR A 174 -15.78 -16.84 22.73
N ARG A 175 -16.45 -16.80 21.58
CA ARG A 175 -17.64 -17.62 21.40
C ARG A 175 -17.20 -19.05 21.18
N VAL A 176 -17.77 -19.96 21.92
CA VAL A 176 -17.52 -21.40 21.79
C VAL A 176 -18.65 -22.00 20.96
N ASP A 177 -18.29 -22.84 20.01
CA ASP A 177 -19.26 -23.68 19.31
C ASP A 177 -19.75 -24.76 20.27
N GLU A 178 -21.05 -24.72 20.61
CA GLU A 178 -21.68 -25.63 21.56
C GLU A 178 -21.58 -27.13 21.14
N THR A 179 -21.33 -27.38 19.85
CA THR A 179 -21.25 -28.75 19.31
C THR A 179 -19.87 -29.34 19.36
N THR A 180 -18.84 -28.53 19.18
CA THR A 180 -17.44 -28.96 19.09
C THR A 180 -16.61 -28.56 20.30
N GLY A 181 -17.07 -27.63 21.13
CA GLY A 181 -16.31 -27.02 22.22
C GLY A 181 -15.12 -26.15 21.74
N SER A 182 -15.04 -25.89 20.45
CA SER A 182 -13.97 -25.09 19.88
C SER A 182 -14.34 -23.61 19.90
N CYS A 183 -13.34 -22.74 20.14
CA CYS A 183 -13.57 -21.31 20.05
C CYS A 183 -13.90 -20.91 18.60
N LEU A 184 -14.95 -20.15 18.43
CA LEU A 184 -15.19 -19.45 17.18
C LEU A 184 -14.24 -18.24 17.14
N LEU A 185 -13.13 -18.37 16.44
CA LEU A 185 -12.24 -17.26 16.13
C LEU A 185 -12.94 -16.36 15.11
N TYR A 186 -13.94 -15.61 15.61
CA TYR A 186 -14.73 -14.74 14.76
C TYR A 186 -14.03 -13.39 14.61
N THR A 187 -13.65 -13.08 13.40
CA THR A 187 -13.33 -11.71 13.06
C THR A 187 -14.64 -11.00 12.78
N SER A 188 -15.01 -10.08 13.66
CA SER A 188 -16.23 -9.27 13.49
C SER A 188 -16.31 -8.66 12.08
N PRO A 189 -17.52 -8.62 11.47
CA PRO A 189 -17.71 -8.01 10.15
C PRO A 189 -17.38 -6.53 10.14
#